data_f9f3668dd2a110c7ccaaefa24480912b
#
_entry.id   f9f3668dd2a110c7ccaaefa24480912b
#
_cell.length_a   1.000
_cell.length_b   1.000
_cell.length_c   1.000
_cell.angle_alpha   90.00
_cell.angle_beta   90.00
_cell.angle_gamma   90.00
#
_symmetry.space_group_name_H-M   'P 1'
#
loop_
_entity.id
_entity.type
_entity.pdbx_description
1 polymer ?
#
loop_
_entity_poly.entity_id
_entity_poly.type
_entity_poly.pdbx_seq_one_letter_code
_entity_poly.pdbx_strand_id
1 'polypeptide(L)'
;MRNSIGDIELNQPETCPTEEKGIGFFERYLTVWVGLCIVAGILLGKIAPGVAKSLDGMAIHVNDAPVISIPIAICLFFMMYPIMVKIDFGEVVKAGKSIKPVGLTLFLNWAIKPFTMYAIASFFLGTLFLGFIGPDAVDYVKAPLGSNLEVGASYGAGEVVLVEGVKMLQVPLWRSYLAGCILLGIAPCTAMVLVWGFLAKGNDGHTLVMVAINSLTMLVLYGVLGGFLLGVGQLPVPWQALLFSIGVYVALPLVAGYVSRKWLIATKGEVWFRDKFLHFLTPITITALLATLVLLFSFKGETIVKNPLTILWIAIPLTIQTLVIFALGYGISKAMGFTYESAAPTAMIGASNHFEVAIATATMLYGLSSGAALATVVGVLIEVPLMLGLVNFCVRTKDWFPAETADESESRKPDLVAN
;
A
#
# COMPACT_ATOMS: atom_id res chain seq x y z
N MET A 1 -35.24 -5.64 72.06
CA MET A 1 -34.30 -6.48 71.29
C MET A 1 -34.25 -5.89 69.87
N ARG A 2 -33.17 -5.16 69.54
CA ARG A 2 -32.95 -4.52 68.25
C ARG A 2 -32.07 -5.44 67.45
N ASN A 3 -32.55 -5.89 66.29
CA ASN A 3 -31.74 -6.62 65.29
C ASN A 3 -31.02 -5.57 64.40
N SER A 4 -29.73 -5.60 64.43
CA SER A 4 -28.85 -4.87 63.50
C SER A 4 -28.79 -5.67 62.19
N ILE A 5 -29.28 -5.08 61.13
CA ILE A 5 -29.05 -5.56 59.73
C ILE A 5 -27.78 -4.87 59.28
N GLY A 6 -26.72 -5.70 59.04
CA GLY A 6 -25.46 -5.21 58.53
C GLY A 6 -25.60 -4.77 57.07
N ASP A 7 -25.07 -3.58 56.81
CA ASP A 7 -24.91 -3.01 55.47
C ASP A 7 -23.91 -3.89 54.65
N ILE A 8 -24.42 -4.51 53.61
CA ILE A 8 -23.56 -5.16 52.58
C ILE A 8 -23.15 -4.03 51.63
N GLU A 9 -21.94 -3.54 51.77
CA GLU A 9 -21.30 -2.71 50.78
C GLU A 9 -21.20 -3.51 49.48
N LEU A 10 -22.01 -3.10 48.50
CA LEU A 10 -21.87 -3.53 47.12
C LEU A 10 -20.55 -2.98 46.58
N ASN A 11 -19.55 -3.86 46.56
CA ASN A 11 -18.29 -3.64 45.87
C ASN A 11 -18.59 -3.29 44.41
N GLN A 12 -18.42 -2.04 44.07
CA GLN A 12 -18.43 -1.61 42.66
C GLN A 12 -17.31 -2.36 41.93
N PRO A 13 -17.55 -2.96 40.78
CA PRO A 13 -16.47 -3.58 40.02
C PRO A 13 -15.47 -2.47 39.66
N GLU A 14 -14.22 -2.64 40.11
CA GLU A 14 -13.10 -1.82 39.70
C GLU A 14 -13.08 -1.81 38.16
N THR A 15 -13.40 -0.67 37.60
CA THR A 15 -13.18 -0.41 36.17
C THR A 15 -11.68 -0.49 35.96
N CYS A 16 -11.24 -1.64 35.40
CA CYS A 16 -9.89 -1.77 34.86
C CYS A 16 -9.67 -0.56 33.93
N PRO A 17 -8.64 0.25 34.13
CA PRO A 17 -8.32 1.30 33.17
C PRO A 17 -7.96 0.60 31.88
N THR A 18 -8.80 0.71 30.86
CA THR A 18 -8.37 0.50 29.49
C THR A 18 -7.27 1.52 29.26
N GLU A 19 -6.00 1.09 29.37
CA GLU A 19 -4.88 1.86 28.86
C GLU A 19 -5.21 2.22 27.40
N GLU A 20 -5.60 3.45 27.17
CA GLU A 20 -5.54 4.05 25.84
C GLU A 20 -4.08 3.88 25.41
N LYS A 21 -3.79 2.86 24.60
CA LYS A 21 -2.48 2.73 23.97
C LYS A 21 -2.28 4.01 23.18
N GLY A 22 -1.52 4.92 23.77
CA GLY A 22 -1.17 6.19 23.16
C GLY A 22 -0.54 5.92 21.80
N ILE A 23 -0.78 6.79 20.83
CA ILE A 23 -0.15 6.77 19.51
C ILE A 23 1.34 6.55 19.71
N GLY A 24 1.91 5.49 19.12
CA GLY A 24 3.33 5.22 19.22
C GLY A 24 4.17 6.41 18.73
N PHE A 25 5.37 6.57 19.28
CA PHE A 25 6.26 7.68 18.89
C PHE A 25 6.49 7.71 17.35
N PHE A 26 6.56 6.56 16.73
CA PHE A 26 6.75 6.43 15.28
C PHE A 26 5.55 6.98 14.50
N GLU A 27 4.34 6.52 14.81
CA GLU A 27 3.11 6.92 14.13
C GLU A 27 2.82 8.41 14.33
N ARG A 28 3.13 8.94 15.48
CA ARG A 28 2.95 10.37 15.78
C ARG A 28 3.82 11.28 14.92
N TYR A 29 5.02 10.84 14.56
CA TYR A 29 5.99 11.61 13.77
C TYR A 29 6.24 10.99 12.39
N LEU A 30 5.31 10.20 11.87
CA LEU A 30 5.46 9.47 10.60
C LEU A 30 5.88 10.38 9.44
N THR A 31 5.24 11.56 9.30
CA THR A 31 5.59 12.54 8.24
C THR A 31 7.04 13.03 8.37
N VAL A 32 7.52 13.22 9.60
CA VAL A 32 8.90 13.63 9.86
C VAL A 32 9.87 12.52 9.47
N TRP A 33 9.57 11.27 9.85
CA TRP A 33 10.38 10.11 9.48
C TRP A 33 10.46 9.94 7.96
N VAL A 34 9.35 10.04 7.27
CA VAL A 34 9.32 9.98 5.79
C VAL A 34 10.14 11.12 5.19
N GLY A 35 9.99 12.35 5.67
CA GLY A 35 10.78 13.49 5.24
C GLY A 35 12.29 13.30 5.45
N LEU A 36 12.69 12.75 6.60
CA LEU A 36 14.08 12.41 6.89
C LEU A 36 14.63 11.33 5.95
N CYS A 37 13.83 10.31 5.63
CA CYS A 37 14.22 9.26 4.68
C CYS A 37 14.40 9.82 3.27
N ILE A 38 13.56 10.78 2.84
CA ILE A 38 13.71 11.45 1.55
C ILE A 38 15.05 12.18 1.50
N VAL A 39 15.33 13.01 2.50
CA VAL A 39 16.60 13.77 2.59
C VAL A 39 17.78 12.82 2.67
N ALA A 40 17.72 11.81 3.52
CA ALA A 40 18.81 10.83 3.68
C ALA A 40 19.03 10.03 2.38
N GLY A 41 17.96 9.61 1.70
CA GLY A 41 18.07 8.91 0.42
C GLY A 41 18.71 9.77 -0.67
N ILE A 42 18.24 11.01 -0.84
CA ILE A 42 18.81 11.96 -1.82
C ILE A 42 20.29 12.23 -1.51
N LEU A 43 20.63 12.43 -0.24
CA LEU A 43 22.03 12.63 0.18
C LEU A 43 22.88 11.39 -0.11
N LEU A 44 22.39 10.20 0.21
CA LEU A 44 23.08 8.94 -0.08
C LEU A 44 23.34 8.78 -1.58
N GLY A 45 22.35 9.04 -2.42
CA GLY A 45 22.50 8.99 -3.88
C GLY A 45 23.53 9.99 -4.42
N LYS A 46 23.62 11.19 -3.81
CA LYS A 46 24.60 12.22 -4.19
C LYS A 46 26.00 11.96 -3.67
N ILE A 47 26.14 11.60 -2.39
CA ILE A 47 27.44 11.48 -1.71
C ILE A 47 28.10 10.14 -2.05
N ALA A 48 27.32 9.08 -2.18
CA ALA A 48 27.80 7.74 -2.44
C ALA A 48 27.10 7.06 -3.63
N PRO A 49 27.21 7.62 -4.85
CA PRO A 49 26.56 7.05 -6.05
C PRO A 49 27.03 5.63 -6.35
N GLY A 50 28.26 5.25 -5.93
CA GLY A 50 28.78 3.90 -6.03
C GLY A 50 28.01 2.88 -5.20
N VAL A 51 27.51 3.27 -4.02
CA VAL A 51 26.68 2.40 -3.16
C VAL A 51 25.34 2.15 -3.83
N ALA A 52 24.68 3.19 -4.35
CA ALA A 52 23.44 3.04 -5.09
C ALA A 52 23.61 2.12 -6.30
N LYS A 53 24.66 2.31 -7.11
CA LYS A 53 24.97 1.44 -8.25
C LYS A 53 25.29 0.00 -7.83
N SER A 54 26.02 -0.20 -6.74
CA SER A 54 26.31 -1.54 -6.22
C SER A 54 25.08 -2.27 -5.74
N LEU A 55 24.16 -1.57 -5.08
CA LEU A 55 22.87 -2.11 -4.64
C LEU A 55 21.94 -2.44 -5.82
N ASP A 56 21.97 -1.61 -6.87
CA ASP A 56 21.24 -1.91 -8.13
C ASP A 56 21.88 -3.11 -8.87
N GLY A 57 23.21 -3.22 -8.84
CA GLY A 57 23.95 -4.37 -9.38
C GLY A 57 23.68 -5.69 -8.65
N MET A 58 23.16 -5.66 -7.41
CA MET A 58 22.68 -6.85 -6.66
C MET A 58 21.28 -7.28 -7.14
N ALA A 59 21.09 -7.38 -8.44
CA ALA A 59 19.83 -7.83 -9.00
C ALA A 59 19.93 -9.29 -9.45
N ILE A 60 18.84 -10.04 -9.29
CA ILE A 60 18.69 -11.35 -9.94
C ILE A 60 18.47 -11.09 -11.42
N HIS A 61 19.31 -11.65 -12.26
CA HIS A 61 19.22 -11.53 -13.70
C HIS A 61 18.55 -12.78 -14.29
N VAL A 62 17.62 -12.58 -15.19
CA VAL A 62 17.03 -13.65 -16.03
C VAL A 62 17.19 -13.23 -17.48
N ASN A 63 17.86 -14.05 -18.29
CA ASN A 63 18.23 -13.73 -19.68
C ASN A 63 18.94 -12.36 -19.80
N ASP A 64 19.96 -12.14 -18.94
CA ASP A 64 20.78 -10.92 -18.87
C ASP A 64 20.03 -9.62 -18.52
N ALA A 65 18.74 -9.70 -18.23
CA ALA A 65 17.97 -8.56 -17.73
C ALA A 65 17.83 -8.61 -16.20
N PRO A 66 18.16 -7.53 -15.45
CA PRO A 66 17.96 -7.48 -14.02
C PRO A 66 16.45 -7.50 -13.72
N VAL A 67 16.00 -8.50 -12.96
CA VAL A 67 14.58 -8.75 -12.71
C VAL A 67 14.17 -8.25 -11.33
N ILE A 68 14.92 -8.58 -10.30
CA ILE A 68 14.62 -8.22 -8.92
C ILE A 68 15.85 -7.63 -8.27
N SER A 69 15.73 -6.43 -7.70
CA SER A 69 16.73 -5.90 -6.78
C SER A 69 16.63 -6.66 -5.45
N ILE A 70 17.66 -7.44 -5.10
CA ILE A 70 17.70 -8.23 -3.87
C ILE A 70 17.52 -7.35 -2.63
N PRO A 71 18.20 -6.19 -2.47
CA PRO A 71 18.02 -5.33 -1.31
C PRO A 71 16.58 -4.86 -1.14
N ILE A 72 15.94 -4.44 -2.23
CA ILE A 72 14.52 -4.00 -2.21
C ILE A 72 13.62 -5.19 -1.84
N ALA A 73 13.84 -6.36 -2.43
CA ALA A 73 13.04 -7.56 -2.15
C ALA A 73 13.13 -7.97 -0.67
N ILE A 74 14.32 -7.92 -0.08
CA ILE A 74 14.53 -8.23 1.34
C ILE A 74 13.78 -7.21 2.22
N CYS A 75 13.94 -5.92 1.95
CA CYS A 75 13.24 -4.87 2.71
C CYS A 75 11.73 -5.03 2.61
N LEU A 76 11.18 -5.26 1.40
CA LEU A 76 9.76 -5.47 1.19
C LEU A 76 9.24 -6.74 1.88
N PHE A 77 10.01 -7.82 1.85
CA PHE A 77 9.65 -9.04 2.58
C PHE A 77 9.53 -8.78 4.08
N PHE A 78 10.53 -8.17 4.70
CA PHE A 78 10.52 -7.87 6.14
C PHE A 78 9.50 -6.80 6.53
N MET A 79 9.04 -5.99 5.61
CA MET A 79 7.94 -5.06 5.82
C MET A 79 6.58 -5.78 5.74
N MET A 80 6.39 -6.64 4.72
CA MET A 80 5.12 -7.34 4.49
C MET A 80 4.89 -8.52 5.43
N TYR A 81 5.91 -9.33 5.67
CA TYR A 81 5.81 -10.55 6.49
C TYR A 81 5.19 -10.30 7.88
N PRO A 82 5.60 -9.30 8.68
CA PRO A 82 5.00 -9.06 9.98
C PRO A 82 3.51 -8.68 9.92
N ILE A 83 3.08 -8.06 8.84
CA ILE A 83 1.67 -7.71 8.63
C ILE A 83 0.87 -8.99 8.31
N MET A 84 1.39 -9.83 7.42
CA MET A 84 0.76 -11.08 7.02
C MET A 84 0.66 -12.09 8.18
N VAL A 85 1.64 -12.11 9.08
CA VAL A 85 1.62 -12.91 10.30
C VAL A 85 0.49 -12.50 11.26
N LYS A 86 0.11 -11.22 11.29
CA LYS A 86 -1.00 -10.72 12.13
C LYS A 86 -2.38 -11.18 11.64
N ILE A 87 -2.51 -11.54 10.37
CA ILE A 87 -3.78 -11.93 9.78
C ILE A 87 -4.31 -13.22 10.39
N ASP A 88 -5.52 -13.16 10.96
CA ASP A 88 -6.27 -14.33 11.39
C ASP A 88 -7.31 -14.71 10.32
N PHE A 89 -6.99 -15.76 9.56
CA PHE A 89 -7.90 -16.21 8.49
C PHE A 89 -9.22 -16.79 9.04
N GLY A 90 -9.24 -17.25 10.30
CA GLY A 90 -10.48 -17.66 10.97
C GLY A 90 -11.43 -16.48 11.20
N GLU A 91 -10.88 -15.34 11.62
CA GLU A 91 -11.65 -14.10 11.77
C GLU A 91 -12.10 -13.54 10.42
N VAL A 92 -11.29 -13.67 9.36
CA VAL A 92 -11.68 -13.28 8.00
C VAL A 92 -12.94 -14.02 7.54
N VAL A 93 -13.01 -15.34 7.80
CA VAL A 93 -14.19 -16.15 7.46
C VAL A 93 -15.41 -15.75 8.31
N LYS A 94 -15.21 -15.44 9.60
CA LYS A 94 -16.29 -14.98 10.49
C LYS A 94 -16.80 -13.58 10.10
N ALA A 95 -15.90 -12.69 9.71
CA ALA A 95 -16.24 -11.32 9.30
C ALA A 95 -16.99 -11.24 7.96
N GLY A 96 -17.10 -12.33 7.22
CA GLY A 96 -18.09 -12.47 6.13
C GLY A 96 -19.52 -12.18 6.57
N LYS A 97 -19.79 -12.06 7.88
CA LYS A 97 -21.08 -11.61 8.43
C LYS A 97 -21.29 -10.09 8.29
N SER A 98 -20.24 -9.28 8.22
CA SER A 98 -20.33 -7.83 7.95
C SER A 98 -20.25 -7.52 6.46
N ILE A 99 -21.16 -8.10 5.67
CA ILE A 99 -21.13 -8.10 4.19
C ILE A 99 -21.13 -6.68 3.62
N LYS A 100 -21.85 -5.72 4.23
CA LYS A 100 -22.01 -4.37 3.66
C LYS A 100 -20.71 -3.54 3.64
N PRO A 101 -19.99 -3.31 4.76
CA PRO A 101 -18.73 -2.55 4.73
C PRO A 101 -17.65 -3.25 3.91
N VAL A 102 -17.52 -4.58 4.05
CA VAL A 102 -16.56 -5.40 3.29
C VAL A 102 -16.86 -5.32 1.78
N GLY A 103 -18.13 -5.49 1.40
CA GLY A 103 -18.56 -5.41 0.01
C GLY A 103 -18.30 -4.03 -0.61
N LEU A 104 -18.61 -2.95 0.13
CA LEU A 104 -18.33 -1.59 -0.34
C LEU A 104 -16.82 -1.35 -0.54
N THR A 105 -15.99 -1.79 0.41
CA THR A 105 -14.54 -1.63 0.29
C THR A 105 -13.97 -2.40 -0.91
N LEU A 106 -14.41 -3.64 -1.13
CA LEU A 106 -14.01 -4.43 -2.31
C LEU A 106 -14.47 -3.77 -3.61
N PHE A 107 -15.69 -3.29 -3.65
CA PHE A 107 -16.22 -2.58 -4.81
C PHE A 107 -15.42 -1.31 -5.13
N LEU A 108 -15.10 -0.51 -4.11
CA LEU A 108 -14.24 0.67 -4.29
C LEU A 108 -12.85 0.29 -4.80
N ASN A 109 -12.21 -0.70 -4.18
CA ASN A 109 -10.83 -1.08 -4.50
C ASN A 109 -10.67 -1.73 -5.88
N TRP A 110 -11.67 -2.51 -6.34
CA TRP A 110 -11.51 -3.33 -7.53
C TRP A 110 -12.37 -2.89 -8.72
N ALA A 111 -13.54 -2.26 -8.46
CA ALA A 111 -14.43 -1.83 -9.53
C ALA A 111 -14.38 -0.31 -9.81
N ILE A 112 -13.97 0.53 -8.86
CA ILE A 112 -13.96 1.99 -9.07
C ILE A 112 -12.53 2.53 -9.15
N LYS A 113 -11.70 2.25 -8.15
CA LYS A 113 -10.37 2.83 -7.98
C LYS A 113 -9.44 2.62 -9.18
N PRO A 114 -9.29 1.40 -9.75
CA PRO A 114 -8.40 1.18 -10.89
C PRO A 114 -8.80 2.00 -12.12
N PHE A 115 -10.08 2.03 -12.43
CA PHE A 115 -10.61 2.72 -13.63
C PHE A 115 -10.58 4.23 -13.47
N THR A 116 -10.90 4.74 -12.29
CA THR A 116 -10.78 6.19 -12.01
C THR A 116 -9.34 6.65 -12.03
N MET A 117 -8.39 5.84 -11.52
CA MET A 117 -6.97 6.15 -11.62
C MET A 117 -6.52 6.23 -13.08
N TYR A 118 -6.88 5.23 -13.89
CA TYR A 118 -6.57 5.24 -15.32
C TYR A 118 -7.14 6.47 -16.01
N ALA A 119 -8.43 6.77 -15.81
CA ALA A 119 -9.11 7.88 -16.46
C ALA A 119 -8.51 9.24 -16.06
N ILE A 120 -8.34 9.48 -14.74
CA ILE A 120 -7.79 10.73 -14.23
C ILE A 120 -6.33 10.89 -14.68
N ALA A 121 -5.49 9.87 -14.49
CA ALA A 121 -4.09 9.95 -14.88
C ALA A 121 -3.92 10.11 -16.40
N SER A 122 -4.69 9.42 -17.22
CA SER A 122 -4.68 9.57 -18.69
C SER A 122 -5.10 10.97 -19.11
N PHE A 123 -6.14 11.54 -18.51
CA PHE A 123 -6.59 12.90 -18.80
C PHE A 123 -5.52 13.94 -18.45
N PHE A 124 -4.98 13.88 -17.24
CA PHE A 124 -4.00 14.85 -16.79
C PHE A 124 -2.66 14.70 -17.53
N LEU A 125 -2.09 13.51 -17.57
CA LEU A 125 -0.75 13.27 -18.15
C LEU A 125 -0.78 13.25 -19.67
N GLY A 126 -1.81 12.66 -20.27
CA GLY A 126 -1.90 12.47 -21.72
C GLY A 126 -2.58 13.61 -22.47
N THR A 127 -3.22 14.56 -21.77
CA THR A 127 -3.92 15.69 -22.40
C THR A 127 -3.50 17.01 -21.78
N LEU A 128 -3.79 17.26 -20.51
CA LEU A 128 -3.63 18.56 -19.88
C LEU A 128 -2.16 18.94 -19.69
N PHE A 129 -1.33 18.01 -19.25
CA PHE A 129 0.09 18.22 -18.97
C PHE A 129 1.02 17.78 -20.08
N LEU A 130 0.49 17.22 -21.18
CA LEU A 130 1.29 16.69 -22.28
C LEU A 130 2.26 17.74 -22.86
N GLY A 131 1.79 19.00 -23.01
CA GLY A 131 2.62 20.09 -23.48
C GLY A 131 3.77 20.46 -22.53
N PHE A 132 3.61 20.24 -21.22
CA PHE A 132 4.65 20.52 -20.22
C PHE A 132 5.60 19.33 -20.02
N ILE A 133 5.10 18.09 -20.15
CA ILE A 133 5.91 16.86 -20.11
C ILE A 133 6.78 16.77 -21.36
N GLY A 134 6.29 17.29 -22.48
CA GLY A 134 6.87 17.20 -23.82
C GLY A 134 6.20 16.07 -24.62
N PRO A 135 5.49 16.44 -25.69
CA PRO A 135 4.79 15.44 -26.54
C PRO A 135 5.75 14.41 -27.15
N ASP A 136 6.98 14.84 -27.46
CA ASP A 136 8.04 14.00 -28.05
C ASP A 136 9.01 13.45 -27.00
N ALA A 137 8.78 13.72 -25.71
CA ALA A 137 9.61 13.18 -24.65
C ALA A 137 9.45 11.67 -24.53
N VAL A 138 10.57 10.95 -24.49
CA VAL A 138 10.62 9.50 -24.45
C VAL A 138 11.26 8.98 -23.16
N ASP A 139 10.86 7.78 -22.78
CA ASP A 139 11.46 7.01 -21.70
C ASP A 139 11.95 5.67 -22.24
N TYR A 140 13.04 5.17 -21.69
CA TYR A 140 13.62 3.88 -22.05
C TYR A 140 13.32 2.87 -20.96
N VAL A 141 12.41 1.96 -21.24
CA VAL A 141 11.97 0.93 -20.30
C VAL A 141 12.50 -0.44 -20.69
N LYS A 142 12.56 -1.35 -19.74
CA LYS A 142 13.02 -2.73 -20.00
C LYS A 142 12.17 -3.38 -21.09
N ALA A 143 12.82 -4.12 -21.99
CA ALA A 143 12.10 -4.99 -22.91
C ALA A 143 11.40 -6.13 -22.14
N PRO A 144 10.20 -6.59 -22.59
CA PRO A 144 9.50 -7.67 -21.92
C PRO A 144 10.36 -8.93 -21.79
N LEU A 145 10.30 -9.57 -20.62
CA LEU A 145 11.02 -10.82 -20.34
C LEU A 145 10.59 -11.92 -21.32
N GLY A 146 11.56 -12.61 -21.90
CA GLY A 146 11.33 -13.75 -22.80
C GLY A 146 10.91 -13.39 -24.24
N SER A 147 10.90 -12.11 -24.60
CA SER A 147 10.63 -11.70 -25.98
C SER A 147 11.93 -11.62 -26.79
N ASN A 148 12.00 -12.40 -27.88
CA ASN A 148 13.04 -12.26 -28.90
C ASN A 148 12.69 -11.08 -29.83
N LEU A 149 12.53 -9.89 -29.26
CA LEU A 149 12.20 -8.70 -30.03
C LEU A 149 13.41 -8.26 -30.87
N GLU A 150 13.17 -8.01 -32.13
CA GLU A 150 14.16 -7.41 -33.03
C GLU A 150 14.20 -5.90 -32.81
N VAL A 151 15.37 -5.30 -33.04
CA VAL A 151 15.53 -3.84 -33.00
C VAL A 151 14.68 -3.24 -34.11
N GLY A 152 13.89 -2.20 -33.79
CA GLY A 152 12.91 -1.60 -34.69
C GLY A 152 11.52 -2.25 -34.62
N ALA A 153 11.33 -3.34 -33.87
CA ALA A 153 10.01 -3.91 -33.66
C ALA A 153 9.16 -3.06 -32.74
N SER A 154 7.88 -2.88 -33.08
CA SER A 154 6.91 -2.16 -32.26
C SER A 154 6.25 -3.10 -31.27
N TYR A 155 6.15 -2.67 -30.00
CA TYR A 155 5.47 -3.39 -28.94
C TYR A 155 4.61 -2.42 -28.09
N GLY A 156 3.30 -2.48 -28.26
CA GLY A 156 2.38 -1.49 -27.71
C GLY A 156 2.65 -0.11 -28.33
N ALA A 157 2.80 0.91 -27.49
CA ALA A 157 3.21 2.26 -27.93
C ALA A 157 4.73 2.46 -27.98
N GLY A 158 5.51 1.39 -27.78
CA GLY A 158 6.97 1.45 -27.73
C GLY A 158 7.62 0.83 -28.98
N GLU A 159 8.85 1.27 -29.26
CA GLU A 159 9.72 0.71 -30.28
C GLU A 159 10.98 0.14 -29.61
N VAL A 160 11.43 -1.03 -30.07
CA VAL A 160 12.66 -1.66 -29.55
C VAL A 160 13.87 -0.95 -30.12
N VAL A 161 14.67 -0.37 -29.24
CA VAL A 161 15.89 0.34 -29.57
C VAL A 161 17.08 -0.26 -28.82
N LEU A 162 18.29 -0.03 -29.34
CA LEU A 162 19.53 -0.41 -28.66
C LEU A 162 20.08 0.79 -27.88
N VAL A 163 20.13 0.69 -26.55
CA VAL A 163 20.71 1.71 -25.68
C VAL A 163 21.90 1.08 -24.97
N GLU A 164 23.10 1.61 -25.20
CA GLU A 164 24.36 1.09 -24.63
C GLU A 164 24.54 -0.44 -24.82
N GLY A 165 24.08 -0.99 -25.96
CA GLY A 165 24.18 -2.41 -26.24
C GLY A 165 23.06 -3.28 -25.62
N VAL A 166 22.14 -2.69 -24.85
CA VAL A 166 21.00 -3.38 -24.24
C VAL A 166 19.72 -3.07 -25.04
N LYS A 167 18.89 -4.08 -25.33
CA LYS A 167 17.59 -3.88 -25.94
C LYS A 167 16.63 -3.25 -24.94
N MET A 168 16.13 -2.07 -25.24
CA MET A 168 15.15 -1.34 -24.43
C MET A 168 13.95 -0.96 -25.31
N LEU A 169 12.80 -0.70 -24.67
CA LEU A 169 11.63 -0.14 -25.32
C LEU A 169 11.63 1.37 -25.11
N GLN A 170 11.65 2.13 -26.19
CA GLN A 170 11.43 3.56 -26.20
C GLN A 170 9.93 3.83 -26.21
N VAL A 171 9.38 4.38 -25.13
CA VAL A 171 7.96 4.69 -24.97
C VAL A 171 7.77 6.19 -24.71
N PRO A 172 6.61 6.77 -25.07
CA PRO A 172 6.30 8.15 -24.67
C PRO A 172 6.39 8.32 -23.15
N LEU A 173 7.08 9.35 -22.68
CA LEU A 173 7.36 9.58 -21.25
C LEU A 173 6.08 9.66 -20.40
N TRP A 174 5.04 10.38 -20.88
CA TRP A 174 3.78 10.48 -20.18
C TRP A 174 3.09 9.11 -19.96
N ARG A 175 3.26 8.17 -20.90
CA ARG A 175 2.75 6.80 -20.75
C ARG A 175 3.51 6.00 -19.70
N SER A 176 4.82 6.24 -19.60
CA SER A 176 5.60 5.64 -18.51
C SER A 176 5.10 6.13 -17.14
N TYR A 177 4.80 7.42 -16.99
CA TYR A 177 4.17 7.93 -15.75
C TYR A 177 2.78 7.33 -15.52
N LEU A 178 1.97 7.23 -16.59
CA LEU A 178 0.66 6.57 -16.52
C LEU A 178 0.76 5.13 -16.02
N ALA A 179 1.77 4.36 -16.47
CA ALA A 179 1.99 3.00 -15.97
C ALA A 179 2.18 2.95 -14.45
N GLY A 180 2.98 3.85 -13.90
CA GLY A 180 3.18 3.94 -12.45
C GLY A 180 1.90 4.31 -11.70
N CYS A 181 1.10 5.25 -12.23
CA CYS A 181 -0.20 5.61 -11.67
C CYS A 181 -1.18 4.42 -11.71
N ILE A 182 -1.23 3.66 -12.81
CA ILE A 182 -2.05 2.44 -12.93
C ILE A 182 -1.65 1.43 -11.86
N LEU A 183 -0.34 1.14 -11.75
CA LEU A 183 0.16 0.17 -10.75
C LEU A 183 -0.16 0.58 -9.31
N LEU A 184 -0.15 1.87 -9.00
CA LEU A 184 -0.64 2.39 -7.72
C LEU A 184 -2.15 2.19 -7.56
N GLY A 185 -2.93 2.55 -8.56
CA GLY A 185 -4.39 2.51 -8.51
C GLY A 185 -5.00 1.12 -8.40
N ILE A 186 -4.32 0.10 -8.89
CA ILE A 186 -4.75 -1.31 -8.78
C ILE A 186 -4.25 -2.00 -7.50
N ALA A 187 -3.42 -1.35 -6.70
CA ALA A 187 -2.84 -1.91 -5.48
C ALA A 187 -3.57 -1.39 -4.23
N PRO A 188 -4.53 -2.15 -3.65
CA PRO A 188 -5.16 -1.75 -2.40
C PRO A 188 -4.18 -1.82 -1.24
N CYS A 189 -4.20 -0.82 -0.35
CA CYS A 189 -3.31 -0.75 0.79
C CYS A 189 -3.54 -1.88 1.79
N THR A 190 -2.45 -2.41 2.35
CA THR A 190 -2.49 -3.47 3.38
C THR A 190 -1.66 -3.14 4.62
N ALA A 191 -0.67 -2.27 4.49
CA ALA A 191 0.26 -1.93 5.57
C ALA A 191 -0.16 -0.65 6.31
N MET A 192 -0.09 0.47 5.61
CA MET A 192 -0.32 1.80 6.18
C MET A 192 -1.77 2.02 6.61
N VAL A 193 -2.71 1.30 6.00
CA VAL A 193 -4.13 1.43 6.32
C VAL A 193 -4.47 1.03 7.76
N LEU A 194 -3.69 0.14 8.39
CA LEU A 194 -3.83 -0.16 9.82
C LEU A 194 -3.52 1.08 10.69
N VAL A 195 -2.51 1.86 10.29
CA VAL A 195 -2.17 3.12 10.96
C VAL A 195 -3.27 4.16 10.73
N TRP A 196 -3.74 4.30 9.51
CA TRP A 196 -4.82 5.26 9.19
C TRP A 196 -6.12 4.94 9.92
N GLY A 197 -6.52 3.65 9.95
CA GLY A 197 -7.71 3.18 10.67
C GLY A 197 -7.62 3.48 12.16
N PHE A 198 -6.49 3.18 12.78
CA PHE A 198 -6.22 3.47 14.19
C PHE A 198 -6.26 4.98 14.49
N LEU A 199 -5.56 5.81 13.71
CA LEU A 199 -5.54 7.27 13.89
C LEU A 199 -6.92 7.90 13.67
N ALA A 200 -7.71 7.36 12.75
CA ALA A 200 -9.10 7.78 12.53
C ALA A 200 -10.06 7.27 13.62
N LYS A 201 -9.58 6.52 14.62
CA LYS A 201 -10.41 5.90 15.66
C LYS A 201 -11.52 4.99 15.07
N GLY A 202 -11.18 4.31 13.99
CA GLY A 202 -12.05 3.33 13.36
C GLY A 202 -12.00 1.97 14.06
N ASN A 203 -12.73 1.00 13.49
CA ASN A 203 -12.70 -0.38 13.98
C ASN A 203 -11.45 -1.12 13.48
N ASP A 204 -10.50 -1.40 14.37
CA ASP A 204 -9.26 -2.10 14.06
C ASP A 204 -9.50 -3.53 13.56
N GLY A 205 -10.49 -4.22 14.11
CA GLY A 205 -10.88 -5.57 13.67
C GLY A 205 -11.37 -5.56 12.22
N HIS A 206 -12.24 -4.62 11.86
CA HIS A 206 -12.70 -4.43 10.49
C HIS A 206 -11.53 -4.11 9.54
N THR A 207 -10.65 -3.20 9.95
CA THR A 207 -9.47 -2.83 9.17
C THR A 207 -8.56 -4.04 8.91
N LEU A 208 -8.29 -4.85 9.93
CA LEU A 208 -7.45 -6.05 9.81
C LEU A 208 -8.06 -7.10 8.88
N VAL A 209 -9.37 -7.31 8.98
CA VAL A 209 -10.10 -8.23 8.08
C VAL A 209 -9.99 -7.75 6.63
N MET A 210 -10.18 -6.46 6.39
CA MET A 210 -10.08 -5.90 5.04
C MET A 210 -8.66 -6.00 4.48
N VAL A 211 -7.62 -5.82 5.31
CA VAL A 211 -6.23 -6.07 4.93
C VAL A 211 -6.03 -7.51 4.45
N ALA A 212 -6.59 -8.47 5.18
CA ALA A 212 -6.51 -9.88 4.81
C ALA A 212 -7.20 -10.17 3.47
N ILE A 213 -8.43 -9.67 3.30
CA ILE A 213 -9.20 -9.84 2.05
C ILE A 213 -8.49 -9.16 0.88
N ASN A 214 -7.99 -7.94 1.07
CA ASN A 214 -7.21 -7.23 0.05
C ASN A 214 -5.98 -8.02 -0.37
N SER A 215 -5.23 -8.59 0.59
CA SER A 215 -4.04 -9.40 0.29
C SER A 215 -4.38 -10.65 -0.53
N LEU A 216 -5.49 -11.34 -0.19
CA LEU A 216 -5.94 -12.51 -0.94
C LEU A 216 -6.44 -12.16 -2.34
N THR A 217 -7.28 -11.13 -2.46
CA THR A 217 -7.82 -10.71 -3.76
C THR A 217 -6.75 -10.13 -4.67
N MET A 218 -5.73 -9.49 -4.10
CA MET A 218 -4.60 -8.93 -4.84
C MET A 218 -3.78 -10.01 -5.57
N LEU A 219 -3.70 -11.24 -5.06
CA LEU A 219 -3.02 -12.34 -5.74
C LEU A 219 -3.55 -12.60 -7.16
N VAL A 220 -4.83 -12.34 -7.39
CA VAL A 220 -5.49 -12.58 -8.67
C VAL A 220 -5.77 -11.27 -9.41
N LEU A 221 -6.46 -10.33 -8.74
CA LEU A 221 -7.01 -9.14 -9.38
C LEU A 221 -5.94 -8.12 -9.75
N TYR A 222 -4.83 -8.05 -9.00
CA TYR A 222 -3.72 -7.15 -9.33
C TYR A 222 -3.11 -7.48 -10.70
N GLY A 223 -2.89 -8.77 -10.98
CA GLY A 223 -2.36 -9.22 -12.28
C GLY A 223 -3.34 -9.01 -13.42
N VAL A 224 -4.61 -9.37 -13.22
CA VAL A 224 -5.66 -9.25 -14.24
C VAL A 224 -5.92 -7.79 -14.61
N LEU A 225 -6.16 -6.92 -13.59
CA LEU A 225 -6.42 -5.51 -13.84
C LEU A 225 -5.17 -4.76 -14.32
N GLY A 226 -3.99 -5.14 -13.80
CA GLY A 226 -2.72 -4.59 -14.26
C GLY A 226 -2.49 -4.87 -15.74
N GLY A 227 -2.58 -6.12 -16.14
CA GLY A 227 -2.47 -6.50 -17.55
C GLY A 227 -3.50 -5.83 -18.44
N PHE A 228 -4.75 -5.76 -17.99
CA PHE A 228 -5.83 -5.11 -18.73
C PHE A 228 -5.60 -3.60 -18.89
N LEU A 229 -5.39 -2.85 -17.79
CA LEU A 229 -5.28 -1.39 -17.83
C LEU A 229 -3.98 -0.90 -18.46
N LEU A 230 -2.87 -1.61 -18.25
CA LEU A 230 -1.62 -1.32 -18.97
C LEU A 230 -1.78 -1.58 -20.46
N GLY A 231 -2.48 -2.66 -20.85
CA GLY A 231 -2.79 -2.95 -22.26
C GLY A 231 -3.68 -1.88 -22.90
N VAL A 232 -4.73 -1.43 -22.22
CA VAL A 232 -5.58 -0.30 -22.68
C VAL A 232 -4.75 0.98 -22.81
N GLY A 233 -3.79 1.22 -21.90
CA GLY A 233 -2.82 2.31 -21.97
C GLY A 233 -1.78 2.14 -23.12
N GLN A 234 -1.85 1.07 -23.89
CA GLN A 234 -0.86 0.70 -24.93
C GLN A 234 0.56 0.60 -24.37
N LEU A 235 0.68 0.19 -23.11
CA LEU A 235 1.95 -0.03 -22.46
C LEU A 235 2.37 -1.49 -22.60
N PRO A 236 3.67 -1.77 -22.66
CA PRO A 236 4.14 -3.14 -22.67
C PRO A 236 3.74 -3.86 -21.38
N VAL A 237 3.11 -5.02 -21.53
CA VAL A 237 2.69 -5.86 -20.41
C VAL A 237 3.55 -7.12 -20.36
N PRO A 238 4.65 -7.12 -19.63
CA PRO A 238 5.44 -8.33 -19.43
C PRO A 238 4.76 -9.25 -18.40
N TRP A 239 3.80 -10.06 -18.86
CA TRP A 239 2.97 -10.92 -18.01
C TRP A 239 3.77 -11.80 -17.05
N GLN A 240 4.90 -12.37 -17.53
CA GLN A 240 5.76 -13.20 -16.70
C GLN A 240 6.33 -12.41 -15.52
N ALA A 241 6.84 -11.20 -15.77
CA ALA A 241 7.36 -10.33 -14.71
C ALA A 241 6.25 -9.86 -13.77
N LEU A 242 5.06 -9.55 -14.30
CA LEU A 242 3.90 -9.16 -13.49
C LEU A 242 3.48 -10.28 -12.53
N LEU A 243 3.30 -11.50 -13.02
CA LEU A 243 2.94 -12.66 -12.18
C LEU A 243 4.05 -13.02 -11.19
N PHE A 244 5.31 -12.90 -11.60
CA PHE A 244 6.45 -13.15 -10.72
C PHE A 244 6.54 -12.10 -9.61
N SER A 245 6.26 -10.82 -9.89
CA SER A 245 6.20 -9.77 -8.88
C SER A 245 5.15 -10.06 -7.80
N ILE A 246 3.96 -10.49 -8.21
CA ILE A 246 2.90 -10.89 -7.28
C ILE A 246 3.35 -12.08 -6.43
N GLY A 247 3.99 -13.07 -7.05
CA GLY A 247 4.53 -14.23 -6.35
C GLY A 247 5.53 -13.86 -5.25
N VAL A 248 6.49 -13.01 -5.57
CA VAL A 248 7.58 -12.63 -4.65
C VAL A 248 7.13 -11.62 -3.60
N TYR A 249 6.37 -10.58 -4.00
CA TYR A 249 6.08 -9.47 -3.11
C TYR A 249 4.77 -9.62 -2.33
N VAL A 250 3.86 -10.49 -2.78
CA VAL A 250 2.57 -10.71 -2.10
C VAL A 250 2.42 -12.16 -1.65
N ALA A 251 2.55 -13.14 -2.56
CA ALA A 251 2.29 -14.54 -2.21
C ALA A 251 3.31 -15.09 -1.21
N LEU A 252 4.60 -14.84 -1.41
CA LEU A 252 5.66 -15.35 -0.53
C LEU A 252 5.53 -14.83 0.92
N PRO A 253 5.38 -13.52 1.20
CA PRO A 253 5.15 -13.02 2.56
C PRO A 253 3.85 -13.54 3.18
N LEU A 254 2.78 -13.67 2.38
CA LEU A 254 1.48 -14.17 2.84
C LEU A 254 1.58 -15.64 3.29
N VAL A 255 2.16 -16.51 2.47
CA VAL A 255 2.36 -17.92 2.80
C VAL A 255 3.29 -18.09 3.99
N ALA A 256 4.42 -17.36 4.00
CA ALA A 256 5.36 -17.37 5.12
C ALA A 256 4.69 -16.90 6.41
N GLY A 257 3.90 -15.83 6.36
CA GLY A 257 3.14 -15.32 7.51
C GLY A 257 2.11 -16.32 8.03
N TYR A 258 1.32 -16.91 7.14
CA TYR A 258 0.33 -17.93 7.50
C TYR A 258 0.96 -19.17 8.15
N VAL A 259 1.99 -19.72 7.52
CA VAL A 259 2.69 -20.91 8.04
C VAL A 259 3.35 -20.61 9.38
N SER A 260 4.05 -19.47 9.50
CA SER A 260 4.70 -19.06 10.75
C SER A 260 3.69 -18.87 11.87
N ARG A 261 2.56 -18.19 11.61
CA ARG A 261 1.49 -18.01 12.60
C ARG A 261 0.97 -19.35 13.11
N LYS A 262 0.58 -20.23 12.18
CA LYS A 262 0.04 -21.56 12.53
C LYS A 262 1.03 -22.40 13.33
N TRP A 263 2.29 -22.41 12.90
CA TRP A 263 3.35 -23.18 13.57
C TRP A 263 3.69 -22.61 14.96
N LEU A 264 3.84 -21.29 15.08
CA LEU A 264 4.20 -20.63 16.34
C LEU A 264 3.08 -20.73 17.38
N ILE A 265 1.82 -20.57 16.99
CA ILE A 265 0.68 -20.73 17.90
C ILE A 265 0.60 -22.19 18.38
N ALA A 266 0.79 -23.16 17.48
CA ALA A 266 0.76 -24.58 17.84
C ALA A 266 1.91 -25.00 18.78
N THR A 267 3.10 -24.36 18.66
CA THR A 267 4.30 -24.77 19.43
C THR A 267 4.54 -23.95 20.69
N LYS A 268 4.22 -22.66 20.68
CA LYS A 268 4.52 -21.68 21.75
C LYS A 268 3.27 -21.15 22.43
N GLY A 269 2.11 -21.36 21.86
CA GLY A 269 0.84 -20.82 22.34
C GLY A 269 0.55 -19.39 21.87
N GLU A 270 -0.73 -19.03 21.94
CA GLU A 270 -1.23 -17.73 21.43
C GLU A 270 -0.72 -16.53 22.24
N VAL A 271 -0.63 -16.66 23.58
CA VAL A 271 -0.15 -15.58 24.46
C VAL A 271 1.30 -15.22 24.12
N TRP A 272 2.19 -16.22 23.98
CA TRP A 272 3.58 -15.97 23.59
C TRP A 272 3.67 -15.34 22.21
N PHE A 273 2.83 -15.79 21.27
CA PHE A 273 2.78 -15.25 19.91
C PHE A 273 2.40 -13.77 19.92
N ARG A 274 1.36 -13.38 20.66
CA ARG A 274 0.90 -11.98 20.74
C ARG A 274 1.90 -11.08 21.49
N ASP A 275 2.32 -11.49 22.69
CA ASP A 275 3.05 -10.60 23.60
C ASP A 275 4.54 -10.50 23.29
N LYS A 276 5.14 -11.58 22.74
CA LYS A 276 6.58 -11.59 22.43
C LYS A 276 6.87 -11.50 20.96
N PHE A 277 6.28 -12.37 20.15
CA PHE A 277 6.66 -12.48 18.75
C PHE A 277 6.18 -11.28 17.93
N LEU A 278 4.91 -10.89 18.05
CA LEU A 278 4.39 -9.72 17.32
C LEU A 278 5.05 -8.42 17.79
N HIS A 279 5.38 -8.30 19.08
CA HIS A 279 6.08 -7.15 19.61
C HIS A 279 7.50 -7.03 19.03
N PHE A 280 8.21 -8.15 18.89
CA PHE A 280 9.53 -8.21 18.25
C PHE A 280 9.47 -7.85 16.76
N LEU A 281 8.40 -8.18 16.05
CA LEU A 281 8.26 -7.90 14.62
C LEU A 281 7.99 -6.41 14.32
N THR A 282 7.37 -5.67 15.22
CA THR A 282 7.01 -4.26 15.00
C THR A 282 8.19 -3.36 14.62
N PRO A 283 9.31 -3.34 15.37
CA PRO A 283 10.48 -2.55 14.98
C PRO A 283 11.11 -3.02 13.66
N ILE A 284 11.02 -4.30 13.33
CA ILE A 284 11.51 -4.83 12.04
C ILE A 284 10.71 -4.23 10.88
N THR A 285 9.37 -4.21 10.99
CA THR A 285 8.51 -3.58 9.98
C THR A 285 8.87 -2.11 9.75
N ILE A 286 9.01 -1.35 10.84
CA ILE A 286 9.34 0.07 10.78
C ILE A 286 10.72 0.28 10.14
N THR A 287 11.72 -0.47 10.58
CA THR A 287 13.09 -0.37 10.04
C THR A 287 13.12 -0.74 8.56
N ALA A 288 12.42 -1.80 8.16
CA ALA A 288 12.33 -2.22 6.77
C ALA A 288 11.63 -1.17 5.90
N LEU A 289 10.54 -0.55 6.40
CA LEU A 289 9.86 0.55 5.73
C LEU A 289 10.80 1.74 5.50
N LEU A 290 11.47 2.22 6.55
CA LEU A 290 12.39 3.35 6.46
C LEU A 290 13.57 3.05 5.53
N ALA A 291 14.14 1.83 5.62
CA ALA A 291 15.22 1.39 4.73
C ALA A 291 14.76 1.36 3.27
N THR A 292 13.56 0.84 3.00
CA THR A 292 12.97 0.85 1.65
C THR A 292 12.86 2.26 1.11
N LEU A 293 12.34 3.20 1.90
CA LEU A 293 12.23 4.60 1.50
C LEU A 293 13.59 5.23 1.20
N VAL A 294 14.58 5.05 2.07
CA VAL A 294 15.94 5.57 1.84
C VAL A 294 16.54 5.00 0.55
N LEU A 295 16.41 3.69 0.31
CA LEU A 295 16.89 3.06 -0.91
C LEU A 295 16.22 3.64 -2.16
N LEU A 296 14.89 3.72 -2.16
CA LEU A 296 14.12 4.25 -3.29
C LEU A 296 14.48 5.70 -3.61
N PHE A 297 14.61 6.54 -2.58
CA PHE A 297 15.02 7.94 -2.76
C PHE A 297 16.50 8.09 -3.12
N SER A 298 17.37 7.14 -2.77
CA SER A 298 18.75 7.16 -3.22
C SER A 298 18.88 6.93 -4.73
N PHE A 299 18.02 6.09 -5.30
CA PHE A 299 17.99 5.83 -6.74
C PHE A 299 17.32 6.94 -7.56
N LYS A 300 16.31 7.62 -6.99
CA LYS A 300 15.51 8.63 -7.70
C LYS A 300 15.82 10.08 -7.30
N GLY A 301 16.64 10.28 -6.29
CA GLY A 301 16.92 11.59 -5.72
C GLY A 301 17.42 12.61 -6.73
N GLU A 302 18.28 12.23 -7.66
CA GLU A 302 18.78 13.12 -8.71
C GLU A 302 17.67 13.57 -9.67
N THR A 303 16.80 12.66 -10.10
CA THR A 303 15.66 12.96 -10.96
C THR A 303 14.66 13.88 -10.27
N ILE A 304 14.42 13.64 -8.97
CA ILE A 304 13.51 14.43 -8.13
C ILE A 304 14.03 15.89 -8.01
N VAL A 305 15.31 16.05 -7.73
CA VAL A 305 15.92 17.39 -7.56
C VAL A 305 16.03 18.16 -8.88
N LYS A 306 16.37 17.45 -9.99
CA LYS A 306 16.52 18.09 -11.30
C LYS A 306 15.19 18.49 -11.93
N ASN A 307 14.12 17.75 -11.67
CA ASN A 307 12.82 17.95 -12.32
C ASN A 307 11.67 18.04 -11.30
N PRO A 308 11.63 19.07 -10.43
CA PRO A 308 10.59 19.21 -9.41
C PRO A 308 9.19 19.39 -9.99
N LEU A 309 9.06 19.99 -11.18
CA LEU A 309 7.79 20.14 -11.87
C LEU A 309 7.20 18.80 -12.31
N THR A 310 8.03 17.84 -12.69
CA THR A 310 7.56 16.48 -13.04
C THR A 310 6.84 15.82 -11.87
N ILE A 311 7.36 16.02 -10.64
CA ILE A 311 6.70 15.52 -9.44
C ILE A 311 5.31 16.13 -9.30
N LEU A 312 5.18 17.42 -9.53
CA LEU A 312 3.90 18.13 -9.45
C LEU A 312 2.88 17.59 -10.47
N TRP A 313 3.31 17.36 -11.71
CA TRP A 313 2.43 16.81 -12.76
C TRP A 313 1.91 15.42 -12.42
N ILE A 314 2.73 14.59 -11.79
CA ILE A 314 2.32 13.26 -11.33
C ILE A 314 1.49 13.34 -10.04
N ALA A 315 1.84 14.27 -9.14
CA ALA A 315 1.18 14.47 -7.85
C ALA A 315 -0.29 14.85 -7.98
N ILE A 316 -0.62 15.72 -8.93
CA ILE A 316 -1.98 16.25 -9.10
C ILE A 316 -3.00 15.12 -9.38
N PRO A 317 -2.84 14.28 -10.42
CA PRO A 317 -3.80 13.21 -10.70
C PRO A 317 -3.90 12.20 -9.55
N LEU A 318 -2.80 11.87 -8.88
CA LEU A 318 -2.80 10.97 -7.72
C LEU A 318 -3.59 11.56 -6.55
N THR A 319 -3.38 12.84 -6.24
CA THR A 319 -4.11 13.54 -5.18
C THR A 319 -5.62 13.59 -5.47
N ILE A 320 -5.99 13.97 -6.70
CA ILE A 320 -7.39 14.05 -7.11
C ILE A 320 -8.05 12.67 -6.99
N GLN A 321 -7.39 11.63 -7.48
CA GLN A 321 -7.92 10.27 -7.42
C GLN A 321 -8.13 9.80 -5.98
N THR A 322 -7.15 10.01 -5.08
CA THR A 322 -7.28 9.66 -3.65
C THR A 322 -8.46 10.39 -3.01
N LEU A 323 -8.62 11.69 -3.26
CA LEU A 323 -9.74 12.48 -2.75
C LEU A 323 -11.08 12.01 -3.30
N VAL A 324 -11.16 11.68 -4.58
CA VAL A 324 -12.40 11.16 -5.21
C VAL A 324 -12.80 9.83 -4.59
N ILE A 325 -11.87 8.88 -4.43
CA ILE A 325 -12.19 7.57 -3.84
C ILE A 325 -12.56 7.71 -2.37
N PHE A 326 -11.85 8.56 -1.61
CA PHE A 326 -12.21 8.87 -0.23
C PHE A 326 -13.63 9.42 -0.14
N ALA A 327 -13.95 10.46 -0.93
CA ALA A 327 -15.25 11.10 -0.93
C ALA A 327 -16.38 10.12 -1.29
N LEU A 328 -16.15 9.27 -2.30
CA LEU A 328 -17.12 8.21 -2.67
C LEU A 328 -17.29 7.21 -1.53
N GLY A 329 -16.19 6.68 -0.97
CA GLY A 329 -16.26 5.70 0.10
C GLY A 329 -16.94 6.25 1.36
N TYR A 330 -16.57 7.45 1.77
CA TYR A 330 -17.11 8.12 2.96
C TYR A 330 -18.59 8.51 2.76
N GLY A 331 -18.91 9.09 1.59
CA GLY A 331 -20.26 9.50 1.23
C GLY A 331 -21.23 8.32 1.08
N ILE A 332 -20.81 7.24 0.39
CA ILE A 332 -21.65 6.02 0.24
C ILE A 332 -21.84 5.35 1.60
N SER A 333 -20.79 5.26 2.43
CA SER A 333 -20.89 4.71 3.79
C SER A 333 -21.92 5.46 4.62
N LYS A 334 -21.91 6.80 4.54
CA LYS A 334 -22.92 7.65 5.20
C LYS A 334 -24.32 7.39 4.65
N ALA A 335 -24.47 7.33 3.33
CA ALA A 335 -25.76 7.09 2.68
C ALA A 335 -26.33 5.68 3.01
N MET A 336 -25.46 4.70 3.24
CA MET A 336 -25.83 3.35 3.66
C MET A 336 -26.11 3.24 5.17
N GLY A 337 -25.93 4.30 5.94
CA GLY A 337 -26.17 4.32 7.38
C GLY A 337 -25.12 3.56 8.20
N PHE A 338 -23.88 3.47 7.73
CA PHE A 338 -22.81 2.85 8.51
C PHE A 338 -22.49 3.68 9.75
N THR A 339 -22.04 3.00 10.81
CA THR A 339 -21.43 3.70 11.96
C THR A 339 -20.09 4.32 11.53
N TYR A 340 -19.66 5.34 12.24
CA TYR A 340 -18.38 6.00 12.00
C TYR A 340 -17.21 5.01 12.01
N GLU A 341 -17.22 4.11 12.98
CA GLU A 341 -16.18 3.09 13.21
C GLU A 341 -16.00 2.14 12.02
N SER A 342 -17.04 1.97 11.20
CA SER A 342 -17.00 1.19 9.95
C SER A 342 -16.76 2.07 8.73
N ALA A 343 -17.32 3.28 8.70
CA ALA A 343 -17.26 4.20 7.57
C ALA A 343 -15.85 4.77 7.35
N ALA A 344 -15.18 5.21 8.43
CA ALA A 344 -13.84 5.77 8.35
C ALA A 344 -12.81 4.76 7.81
N PRO A 345 -12.67 3.53 8.35
CA PRO A 345 -11.80 2.52 7.75
C PRO A 345 -12.15 2.20 6.30
N THR A 346 -13.43 2.02 5.96
CA THR A 346 -13.86 1.73 4.59
C THR A 346 -13.37 2.79 3.60
N ALA A 347 -13.54 4.07 3.93
CA ALA A 347 -13.09 5.18 3.09
C ALA A 347 -11.56 5.28 3.02
N MET A 348 -10.87 5.11 4.15
CA MET A 348 -9.41 5.17 4.23
C MET A 348 -8.74 4.02 3.46
N ILE A 349 -9.29 2.80 3.56
CA ILE A 349 -8.79 1.63 2.82
C ILE A 349 -8.98 1.82 1.31
N GLY A 350 -10.14 2.34 0.90
CA GLY A 350 -10.41 2.66 -0.50
C GLY A 350 -9.43 3.69 -1.07
N ALA A 351 -9.17 4.76 -0.31
CA ALA A 351 -8.33 5.88 -0.74
C ALA A 351 -6.83 5.56 -0.76
N SER A 352 -6.35 4.76 0.19
CA SER A 352 -4.91 4.43 0.34
C SER A 352 -4.44 3.42 -0.71
N ASN A 353 -3.20 3.57 -1.18
CA ASN A 353 -2.56 2.71 -2.17
C ASN A 353 -1.48 1.85 -1.51
N HIS A 354 -1.22 0.68 -2.08
CA HIS A 354 -0.09 -0.16 -1.69
C HIS A 354 1.14 0.23 -2.52
N PHE A 355 1.74 1.35 -2.17
CA PHE A 355 2.85 1.91 -2.95
C PHE A 355 4.07 0.97 -3.00
N GLU A 356 4.30 0.18 -1.97
CA GLU A 356 5.44 -0.74 -1.88
C GLU A 356 5.39 -1.80 -2.98
N VAL A 357 4.24 -2.44 -3.16
CA VAL A 357 4.05 -3.43 -4.24
C VAL A 357 4.06 -2.74 -5.60
N ALA A 358 3.46 -1.55 -5.70
CA ALA A 358 3.44 -0.78 -6.95
C ALA A 358 4.85 -0.39 -7.39
N ILE A 359 5.71 0.10 -6.47
CA ILE A 359 7.11 0.43 -6.76
C ILE A 359 7.89 -0.82 -7.17
N ALA A 360 7.78 -1.89 -6.41
CA ALA A 360 8.48 -3.14 -6.69
C ALA A 360 8.08 -3.69 -8.08
N THR A 361 6.79 -3.67 -8.39
CA THR A 361 6.29 -4.09 -9.69
C THR A 361 6.74 -3.14 -10.80
N ALA A 362 6.65 -1.82 -10.62
CA ALA A 362 7.09 -0.85 -11.61
C ALA A 362 8.59 -0.99 -11.94
N THR A 363 9.43 -1.17 -10.92
CA THR A 363 10.88 -1.36 -11.11
C THR A 363 11.20 -2.67 -11.80
N MET A 364 10.45 -3.72 -11.51
CA MET A 364 10.61 -5.02 -12.14
C MET A 364 10.16 -5.02 -13.61
N LEU A 365 9.00 -4.42 -13.89
CA LEU A 365 8.43 -4.39 -15.24
C LEU A 365 9.18 -3.44 -16.17
N TYR A 366 9.48 -2.25 -15.71
CA TYR A 366 9.95 -1.14 -16.54
C TYR A 366 11.37 -0.67 -16.23
N GLY A 367 11.96 -1.14 -15.15
CA GLY A 367 13.28 -0.75 -14.68
C GLY A 367 13.25 0.37 -13.63
N LEU A 368 14.32 0.41 -12.85
CA LEU A 368 14.46 1.37 -11.75
C LEU A 368 14.52 2.82 -12.25
N SER A 369 15.14 3.08 -13.42
CA SER A 369 15.23 4.42 -14.01
C SER A 369 13.95 4.91 -14.68
N SER A 370 12.93 4.05 -14.87
CA SER A 370 11.70 4.38 -15.60
C SER A 370 10.86 5.47 -14.94
N GLY A 371 10.09 6.18 -15.76
CA GLY A 371 9.05 7.10 -15.31
C GLY A 371 7.96 6.40 -14.49
N ALA A 372 7.66 5.13 -14.79
CA ALA A 372 6.74 4.33 -14.00
C ALA A 372 7.20 4.17 -12.55
N ALA A 373 8.48 3.82 -12.34
CA ALA A 373 9.06 3.76 -11.00
C ALA A 373 9.06 5.15 -10.31
N LEU A 374 9.32 6.23 -11.05
CA LEU A 374 9.24 7.58 -10.50
C LEU A 374 7.81 7.93 -10.05
N ALA A 375 6.80 7.62 -10.85
CA ALA A 375 5.41 7.93 -10.50
C ALA A 375 4.97 7.19 -9.23
N THR A 376 5.39 5.94 -9.04
CA THR A 376 5.08 5.19 -7.81
C THR A 376 5.77 5.79 -6.58
N VAL A 377 7.00 6.30 -6.70
CA VAL A 377 7.71 7.01 -5.62
C VAL A 377 7.01 8.34 -5.27
N VAL A 378 6.54 9.08 -6.28
CA VAL A 378 5.74 10.30 -6.05
C VAL A 378 4.46 9.97 -5.28
N GLY A 379 3.85 8.81 -5.52
CA GLY A 379 2.71 8.32 -4.74
C GLY A 379 2.98 8.32 -3.24
N VAL A 380 4.14 7.82 -2.80
CA VAL A 380 4.55 7.82 -1.38
C VAL A 380 4.64 9.23 -0.80
N LEU A 381 5.24 10.16 -1.57
CA LEU A 381 5.41 11.55 -1.12
C LEU A 381 4.08 12.23 -0.80
N ILE A 382 3.04 11.89 -1.56
CA ILE A 382 1.73 12.51 -1.45
C ILE A 382 0.87 11.78 -0.42
N GLU A 383 0.91 10.47 -0.41
CA GLU A 383 -0.01 9.64 0.35
C GLU A 383 0.03 9.98 1.84
N VAL A 384 1.21 10.05 2.44
CA VAL A 384 1.33 10.26 3.89
C VAL A 384 0.70 11.58 4.36
N PRO A 385 1.07 12.76 3.81
CA PRO A 385 0.46 14.02 4.25
C PRO A 385 -1.03 14.11 3.91
N LEU A 386 -1.44 13.57 2.75
CA LEU A 386 -2.83 13.58 2.33
C LEU A 386 -3.70 12.70 3.24
N MET A 387 -3.26 11.48 3.52
CA MET A 387 -4.00 10.55 4.39
C MET A 387 -4.12 11.07 5.82
N LEU A 388 -3.08 11.73 6.37
CA LEU A 388 -3.17 12.41 7.67
C LEU A 388 -4.20 13.56 7.65
N GLY A 389 -4.28 14.29 6.55
CA GLY A 389 -5.34 15.29 6.34
C GLY A 389 -6.74 14.66 6.37
N LEU A 390 -6.91 13.52 5.69
CA LEU A 390 -8.16 12.76 5.65
C LEU A 390 -8.52 12.13 7.01
N VAL A 391 -7.53 11.64 7.76
CA VAL A 391 -7.72 11.20 9.15
C VAL A 391 -8.30 12.34 10.00
N ASN A 392 -7.68 13.53 9.95
CA ASN A 392 -8.18 14.68 10.68
C ASN A 392 -9.59 15.09 10.24
N PHE A 393 -9.90 14.98 8.96
CA PHE A 393 -11.24 15.21 8.43
C PHE A 393 -12.25 14.19 9.01
N CYS A 394 -11.92 12.88 8.99
CA CYS A 394 -12.75 11.84 9.58
C CYS A 394 -13.07 12.13 11.05
N VAL A 395 -12.04 12.40 11.87
CA VAL A 395 -12.20 12.65 13.30
C VAL A 395 -13.09 13.86 13.56
N ARG A 396 -12.98 14.94 12.76
CA ARG A 396 -13.82 16.15 12.90
C ARG A 396 -15.26 15.95 12.44
N THR A 397 -15.51 14.97 11.62
CA THR A 397 -16.85 14.69 11.04
C THR A 397 -17.49 13.44 11.60
N LYS A 398 -16.99 12.95 12.74
CA LYS A 398 -17.51 11.75 13.40
C LYS A 398 -19.00 11.83 13.65
N ASP A 399 -19.48 13.00 14.08
CA ASP A 399 -20.90 13.26 14.39
C ASP A 399 -21.82 13.23 13.14
N TRP A 400 -21.26 13.10 11.93
CA TRP A 400 -22.06 12.94 10.71
C TRP A 400 -22.66 11.53 10.56
N PHE A 401 -22.23 10.59 11.37
CA PHE A 401 -22.62 9.19 11.34
C PHE A 401 -23.48 8.82 12.55
N PRO A 402 -24.37 7.81 12.42
CA PRO A 402 -25.13 7.33 13.55
C PRO A 402 -24.20 6.80 14.64
N ALA A 403 -24.62 7.01 15.91
CA ALA A 403 -23.95 6.43 17.04
C ALA A 403 -24.06 4.90 17.00
N GLU A 404 -23.06 4.22 17.54
CA GLU A 404 -23.07 2.75 17.66
C GLU A 404 -24.23 2.30 18.54
N THR A 405 -25.01 1.34 18.07
CA THR A 405 -26.08 0.75 18.89
C THR A 405 -25.50 -0.18 19.94
N ALA A 406 -26.16 -0.29 21.10
CA ALA A 406 -25.69 -1.13 22.22
C ALA A 406 -25.44 -2.60 21.82
N ASP A 407 -26.22 -3.13 20.87
CA ASP A 407 -26.10 -4.49 20.30
C ASP A 407 -24.78 -4.69 19.52
N GLU A 408 -24.32 -3.67 18.79
CA GLU A 408 -23.07 -3.72 18.06
C GLU A 408 -21.84 -3.62 18.98
N SER A 409 -21.97 -2.90 20.10
CA SER A 409 -20.93 -2.78 21.11
C SER A 409 -20.72 -4.09 21.90
N GLU A 410 -21.78 -4.86 22.10
CA GLU A 410 -21.73 -6.14 22.82
C GLU A 410 -21.11 -7.26 21.97
N SER A 411 -21.31 -7.24 20.67
CA SER A 411 -20.68 -8.19 19.72
C SER A 411 -19.16 -7.98 19.57
N ARG A 412 -18.60 -6.88 20.10
CA ARG A 412 -17.17 -6.53 20.11
C ARG A 412 -16.41 -7.02 21.33
N LYS A 413 -17.09 -7.38 22.42
CA LYS A 413 -16.37 -7.94 23.56
C LYS A 413 -15.78 -9.27 23.12
N PRO A 414 -14.43 -9.42 23.14
CA PRO A 414 -13.86 -10.73 22.93
C PRO A 414 -14.47 -11.67 23.95
N ASP A 415 -14.81 -12.90 23.57
CA ASP A 415 -15.27 -13.96 24.45
C ASP A 415 -14.17 -14.24 25.50
N LEU A 416 -14.08 -13.39 26.51
CA LEU A 416 -13.21 -13.50 27.69
C LEU A 416 -13.89 -14.24 28.82
N VAL A 417 -14.95 -15.00 28.52
CA VAL A 417 -15.57 -15.89 29.53
C VAL A 417 -15.97 -17.19 28.84
N ALA A 418 -15.03 -18.09 28.70
CA ALA A 418 -15.30 -19.54 28.80
C ALA A 418 -13.97 -20.28 29.02
N ASN A 419 -13.73 -20.58 30.30
CA ASN A 419 -12.87 -21.61 30.90
C ASN A 419 -11.37 -21.57 30.61
#